data_bdae92972ba1ef22a739942ddbb50db5
#
_entry.id   bdae92972ba1ef22a739942ddbb50db5
#
_cell.length_a   1.000
_cell.length_b   1.000
_cell.length_c   1.000
_cell.angle_alpha   90.00
_cell.angle_beta   90.00
_cell.angle_gamma   90.00
#
_symmetry.space_group_name_H-M   'P 1'
#
loop_
_entity.id
_entity.type
_entity.pdbx_description
1 polymer ?
#
loop_
_entity_poly.entity_id
_entity_poly.type
_entity_poly.pdbx_seq_one_letter_code
_entity_poly.pdbx_strand_id
1 'polypeptide(L)'
;ADSFLAELKVKYAGIDDGIRISIKECDKSAECFDDESTAALAGLLSSFPAGIVKMSGEIKGLVQTSLNLGILRRKGDCTEFGFAVRSNKNNERDELCERIINLGKAFGATATTHGEYPAWEFKKTSTMRDTMVEVFRELFDKELVVTAVHAGLECAVFSGKMKDLDCVSIGPDMNGIHSPEERLSISSAARTWDFLVRTLERL
;
A
#
# COMPACT_ATOMS: atom_id res chain seq x y z
N ALA A 1 -20.82 -7.66 -20.71
CA ALA A 1 -20.03 -8.53 -19.82
C ALA A 1 -18.91 -9.24 -20.58
N ASP A 2 -19.25 -9.90 -21.68
CA ASP A 2 -18.31 -10.78 -22.39
C ASP A 2 -17.12 -10.03 -23.02
N SER A 3 -17.35 -8.85 -23.62
CA SER A 3 -16.26 -8.00 -24.14
C SER A 3 -15.32 -7.52 -23.04
N PHE A 4 -15.85 -7.10 -21.89
CA PHE A 4 -15.08 -6.67 -20.74
C PHE A 4 -14.29 -7.83 -20.10
N LEU A 5 -14.90 -9.01 -20.01
CA LEU A 5 -14.20 -10.20 -19.55
C LEU A 5 -13.05 -10.59 -20.51
N ALA A 6 -13.26 -10.47 -21.82
CA ALA A 6 -12.22 -10.74 -22.80
C ALA A 6 -11.03 -9.77 -22.66
N GLU A 7 -11.30 -8.48 -22.49
CA GLU A 7 -10.27 -7.46 -22.22
C GLU A 7 -9.48 -7.77 -20.94
N LEU A 8 -10.16 -8.14 -19.86
CA LEU A 8 -9.49 -8.51 -18.59
C LEU A 8 -8.62 -9.74 -18.74
N LYS A 9 -9.11 -10.78 -19.45
CA LYS A 9 -8.32 -12.00 -19.69
C LYS A 9 -7.06 -11.74 -20.50
N VAL A 10 -7.11 -10.83 -21.49
CA VAL A 10 -5.92 -10.42 -22.22
C VAL A 10 -4.96 -9.64 -21.32
N LYS A 11 -5.48 -8.68 -20.55
CA LYS A 11 -4.67 -7.82 -19.68
C LYS A 11 -3.96 -8.57 -18.57
N TYR A 12 -4.57 -9.62 -18.02
CA TYR A 12 -4.06 -10.36 -16.88
C TYR A 12 -3.62 -11.78 -17.23
N ALA A 13 -3.41 -12.09 -18.53
CA ALA A 13 -2.92 -13.38 -18.98
C ALA A 13 -1.59 -13.75 -18.30
N GLY A 14 -1.50 -14.95 -17.71
CA GLY A 14 -0.32 -15.41 -16.97
C GLY A 14 -0.12 -14.75 -15.60
N ILE A 15 -0.98 -13.80 -15.21
CA ILE A 15 -0.98 -13.17 -13.87
C ILE A 15 -2.16 -13.70 -13.06
N ASP A 16 -3.35 -13.69 -13.65
CA ASP A 16 -4.59 -14.22 -13.06
C ASP A 16 -5.48 -14.80 -14.14
N ASP A 17 -5.23 -16.02 -14.52
CA ASP A 17 -6.02 -16.76 -15.53
C ASP A 17 -7.38 -17.22 -15.00
N GLY A 18 -7.62 -17.07 -13.68
CA GLY A 18 -8.84 -17.47 -12.99
C GLY A 18 -9.99 -16.46 -13.06
N ILE A 19 -9.79 -15.27 -13.67
CA ILE A 19 -10.80 -14.22 -13.73
C ILE A 19 -12.09 -14.73 -14.37
N ARG A 20 -13.21 -14.57 -13.65
CA ARG A 20 -14.55 -14.90 -14.11
C ARG A 20 -15.52 -13.79 -13.78
N ILE A 21 -16.41 -13.46 -14.71
CA ILE A 21 -17.51 -12.54 -14.51
C ILE A 21 -18.79 -13.28 -14.87
N SER A 22 -19.77 -13.28 -13.97
CA SER A 22 -21.10 -13.80 -14.24
C SER A 22 -22.14 -12.72 -13.95
N ILE A 23 -23.08 -12.55 -14.85
CA ILE A 23 -24.25 -11.67 -14.68
C ILE A 23 -25.46 -12.58 -14.60
N LYS A 24 -26.28 -12.37 -13.56
CA LYS A 24 -27.55 -13.08 -13.38
C LYS A 24 -28.66 -12.04 -13.28
N GLU A 25 -29.76 -12.32 -13.94
CA GLU A 25 -30.99 -11.57 -13.69
C GLU A 25 -31.47 -11.87 -12.27
N CYS A 26 -31.95 -10.85 -11.60
CA CYS A 26 -32.55 -10.95 -10.28
C CYS A 26 -33.92 -10.25 -10.29
N ASP A 27 -34.71 -10.57 -9.29
CA ASP A 27 -35.99 -9.89 -9.09
C ASP A 27 -35.75 -8.38 -8.89
N LYS A 28 -36.75 -7.58 -9.31
CA LYS A 28 -36.67 -6.13 -9.19
C LYS A 28 -36.50 -5.76 -7.71
N SER A 29 -35.46 -5.01 -7.38
CA SER A 29 -35.26 -4.50 -6.02
C SER A 29 -36.42 -3.57 -5.65
N ALA A 30 -36.92 -3.68 -4.41
CA ALA A 30 -37.91 -2.76 -3.88
C ALA A 30 -37.31 -1.37 -3.57
N GLU A 31 -35.99 -1.32 -3.37
CA GLU A 31 -35.26 -0.09 -3.08
C GLU A 31 -34.12 0.07 -4.09
N CYS A 32 -34.04 1.23 -4.72
CA CYS A 32 -32.95 1.64 -5.59
C CYS A 32 -32.62 3.12 -5.34
N PHE A 33 -31.46 3.55 -5.78
CA PHE A 33 -31.15 4.97 -5.84
C PHE A 33 -32.02 5.67 -6.88
N ASP A 34 -32.40 6.91 -6.61
CA ASP A 34 -32.99 7.79 -7.64
C ASP A 34 -31.94 8.16 -8.71
N ASP A 35 -32.39 8.80 -9.76
CA ASP A 35 -31.54 9.16 -10.89
C ASP A 35 -30.43 10.14 -10.49
N GLU A 36 -30.69 11.08 -9.59
CA GLU A 36 -29.73 12.06 -9.11
C GLU A 36 -28.65 11.40 -8.26
N SER A 37 -29.03 10.57 -7.30
CA SER A 37 -28.10 9.80 -6.48
C SER A 37 -27.26 8.83 -7.32
N THR A 38 -27.89 8.18 -8.31
CA THR A 38 -27.19 7.28 -9.23
C THR A 38 -26.13 8.03 -10.04
N ALA A 39 -26.49 9.20 -10.58
CA ALA A 39 -25.56 10.03 -11.34
C ALA A 39 -24.40 10.54 -10.47
N ALA A 40 -24.70 10.97 -9.25
CA ALA A 40 -23.68 11.42 -8.29
C ALA A 40 -22.71 10.29 -7.91
N LEU A 41 -23.20 9.10 -7.61
CA LEU A 41 -22.38 7.94 -7.30
C LEU A 41 -21.50 7.50 -8.47
N ALA A 42 -22.07 7.46 -9.68
CA ALA A 42 -21.33 7.13 -10.90
C ALA A 42 -20.25 8.18 -11.21
N GLY A 43 -20.59 9.46 -11.03
CA GLY A 43 -19.67 10.58 -11.18
C GLY A 43 -18.51 10.51 -10.20
N LEU A 44 -18.78 10.25 -8.91
CA LEU A 44 -17.77 10.05 -7.89
C LEU A 44 -16.83 8.88 -8.23
N LEU A 45 -17.38 7.70 -8.51
CA LEU A 45 -16.60 6.51 -8.84
C LEU A 45 -15.70 6.71 -10.06
N SER A 46 -16.19 7.47 -11.05
CA SER A 46 -15.42 7.77 -12.26
C SER A 46 -14.35 8.85 -12.07
N SER A 47 -14.49 9.69 -11.03
CA SER A 47 -13.61 10.85 -10.80
C SER A 47 -12.46 10.54 -9.86
N PHE A 48 -12.60 9.54 -8.98
CA PHE A 48 -11.54 9.19 -8.06
C PHE A 48 -10.35 8.55 -8.78
N PRO A 49 -9.11 8.97 -8.46
CA PRO A 49 -7.94 8.22 -8.89
C PRO A 49 -7.96 6.82 -8.26
N ALA A 50 -7.37 5.85 -8.93
CA ALA A 50 -7.27 4.48 -8.42
C ALA A 50 -5.91 3.88 -8.76
N GLY A 51 -5.38 3.04 -7.88
CA GLY A 51 -4.12 2.34 -8.08
C GLY A 51 -2.90 3.23 -7.85
N ILE A 52 -1.90 3.10 -8.71
CA ILE A 52 -0.64 3.85 -8.61
C ILE A 52 -0.87 5.28 -9.06
N VAL A 53 -0.66 6.23 -8.16
CA VAL A 53 -0.75 7.67 -8.44
C VAL A 53 0.61 8.21 -8.86
N LYS A 54 1.70 7.72 -8.25
CA LYS A 54 3.06 8.16 -8.56
C LYS A 54 4.08 7.06 -8.30
N MET A 55 5.05 6.96 -9.18
CA MET A 55 6.25 6.13 -9.01
C MET A 55 7.38 6.94 -8.39
N SER A 56 8.26 6.30 -7.64
CA SER A 56 9.45 6.93 -7.09
C SER A 56 10.42 7.36 -8.21
N GLY A 57 10.89 8.58 -8.14
CA GLY A 57 11.98 9.07 -8.98
C GLY A 57 13.37 8.69 -8.45
N GLU A 58 13.46 8.22 -7.20
CA GLU A 58 14.73 7.88 -6.53
C GLU A 58 15.03 6.38 -6.60
N ILE A 59 14.01 5.54 -6.49
CA ILE A 59 14.14 4.07 -6.48
C ILE A 59 13.33 3.49 -7.62
N LYS A 60 14.02 2.91 -8.59
CA LYS A 60 13.40 2.30 -9.77
C LYS A 60 12.44 1.17 -9.37
N GLY A 61 11.21 1.24 -9.88
CA GLY A 61 10.19 0.22 -9.65
C GLY A 61 9.41 0.36 -8.35
N LEU A 62 9.79 1.30 -7.46
CA LEU A 62 9.06 1.55 -6.23
C LEU A 62 7.83 2.44 -6.50
N VAL A 63 6.67 2.00 -6.03
CA VAL A 63 5.49 2.85 -5.96
C VAL A 63 5.69 3.88 -4.85
N GLN A 64 5.55 5.16 -5.17
CA GLN A 64 5.69 6.25 -4.21
C GLN A 64 4.36 6.58 -3.54
N THR A 65 3.31 6.77 -4.34
CA THR A 65 1.97 7.14 -3.86
C THR A 65 0.91 6.30 -4.55
N SER A 66 0.00 5.75 -3.79
CA SER A 66 -1.12 4.95 -4.30
C SER A 66 -2.40 5.21 -3.54
N LEU A 67 -3.51 4.87 -4.19
CA LEU A 67 -4.85 4.94 -3.66
C LEU A 67 -5.62 3.67 -3.98
N ASN A 68 -6.30 3.11 -2.99
CA ASN A 68 -7.21 2.00 -3.18
C ASN A 68 -8.58 2.32 -2.58
N LEU A 69 -9.65 2.21 -3.39
CA LEU A 69 -11.02 2.15 -2.88
C LEU A 69 -11.27 0.73 -2.36
N GLY A 70 -11.12 0.55 -1.06
CA GLY A 70 -11.27 -0.76 -0.39
C GLY A 70 -12.67 -1.03 0.12
N ILE A 71 -13.47 0.02 0.34
CA ILE A 71 -14.83 -0.10 0.89
C ILE A 71 -15.78 0.73 0.04
N LEU A 72 -16.84 0.09 -0.42
CA LEU A 72 -18.01 0.72 -1.00
C LEU A 72 -19.24 0.00 -0.44
N ARG A 73 -20.00 0.66 0.43
CA ARG A 73 -21.15 0.03 1.06
C ARG A 73 -22.24 1.05 1.41
N ARG A 74 -23.48 0.59 1.47
CA ARG A 74 -24.59 1.34 2.04
C ARG A 74 -24.51 1.30 3.57
N LYS A 75 -24.70 2.46 4.22
CA LYS A 75 -24.75 2.61 5.67
C LYS A 75 -25.91 3.53 6.02
N GLY A 76 -27.06 2.94 6.37
CA GLY A 76 -28.31 3.68 6.51
C GLY A 76 -28.69 4.35 5.18
N ASP A 77 -28.94 5.64 5.21
CA ASP A 77 -29.33 6.43 4.02
C ASP A 77 -28.13 6.99 3.26
N CYS A 78 -26.90 6.64 3.67
CA CYS A 78 -25.68 7.11 3.02
C CYS A 78 -24.94 5.97 2.32
N THR A 79 -24.15 6.33 1.32
CA THR A 79 -23.14 5.44 0.73
C THR A 79 -21.76 5.82 1.26
N GLU A 80 -21.07 4.85 1.86
CA GLU A 80 -19.73 5.01 2.42
C GLU A 80 -18.69 4.55 1.40
N PHE A 81 -17.69 5.41 1.15
CA PHE A 81 -16.48 5.12 0.38
C PHE A 81 -15.29 5.12 1.34
N GLY A 82 -14.60 3.99 1.43
CA GLY A 82 -13.39 3.88 2.24
C GLY A 82 -12.15 3.75 1.37
N PHE A 83 -11.24 4.71 1.49
CA PHE A 83 -10.00 4.76 0.74
C PHE A 83 -8.80 4.46 1.62
N ALA A 84 -7.89 3.62 1.14
CA ALA A 84 -6.55 3.46 1.68
C ALA A 84 -5.57 4.28 0.86
N VAL A 85 -5.05 5.36 1.44
CA VAL A 85 -4.02 6.21 0.84
C VAL A 85 -2.68 5.83 1.40
N ARG A 86 -1.70 5.59 0.53
CA ARG A 86 -0.33 5.28 0.91
C ARG A 86 0.65 6.16 0.14
N SER A 87 1.63 6.70 0.85
CA SER A 87 2.78 7.40 0.25
C SER A 87 4.00 7.26 1.14
N ASN A 88 5.17 7.21 0.55
CA ASN A 88 6.44 7.35 1.27
C ASN A 88 6.92 8.82 1.38
N LYS A 89 6.04 9.78 1.03
CA LYS A 89 6.22 11.23 1.19
C LYS A 89 4.99 11.81 1.90
N ASN A 90 5.19 12.49 3.03
CA ASN A 90 4.08 13.05 3.81
C ASN A 90 3.26 14.06 3.01
N ASN A 91 3.91 15.00 2.34
CA ASN A 91 3.22 16.03 1.54
C ASN A 91 2.36 15.43 0.42
N GLU A 92 2.83 14.40 -0.27
CA GLU A 92 2.07 13.76 -1.36
C GLU A 92 0.87 12.96 -0.84
N ARG A 93 1.01 12.33 0.35
CA ARG A 93 -0.11 11.70 1.03
C ARG A 93 -1.19 12.75 1.33
N ASP A 94 -0.78 13.87 1.91
CA ASP A 94 -1.70 14.93 2.36
C ASP A 94 -2.39 15.59 1.15
N GLU A 95 -1.65 15.90 0.09
CA GLU A 95 -2.19 16.42 -1.17
C GLU A 95 -3.22 15.45 -1.81
N LEU A 96 -2.95 14.14 -1.77
CA LEU A 96 -3.89 13.15 -2.29
C LEU A 96 -5.14 13.05 -1.43
N CYS A 97 -5.00 13.08 -0.10
CA CYS A 97 -6.14 13.14 0.82
C CYS A 97 -7.00 14.38 0.57
N GLU A 98 -6.41 15.56 0.44
CA GLU A 98 -7.14 16.79 0.13
C GLU A 98 -7.87 16.70 -1.22
N ARG A 99 -7.23 16.13 -2.23
CA ARG A 99 -7.85 15.91 -3.54
C ARG A 99 -9.11 15.04 -3.42
N ILE A 100 -9.06 13.93 -2.68
CA ILE A 100 -10.19 13.03 -2.47
C ILE A 100 -11.32 13.75 -1.72
N ILE A 101 -10.98 14.49 -0.66
CA ILE A 101 -11.93 15.28 0.13
C ILE A 101 -12.64 16.30 -0.75
N ASN A 102 -11.90 17.03 -1.57
CA ASN A 102 -12.46 18.06 -2.45
C ASN A 102 -13.33 17.47 -3.56
N LEU A 103 -12.94 16.33 -4.13
CA LEU A 103 -13.79 15.60 -5.06
C LEU A 103 -15.10 15.15 -4.39
N GLY A 104 -15.02 14.57 -3.19
CA GLY A 104 -16.22 14.20 -2.44
C GLY A 104 -17.15 15.38 -2.20
N LYS A 105 -16.62 16.52 -1.75
CA LYS A 105 -17.40 17.74 -1.53
C LYS A 105 -18.09 18.25 -2.79
N ALA A 106 -17.45 18.15 -3.95
CA ALA A 106 -18.04 18.57 -5.23
C ALA A 106 -19.30 17.77 -5.59
N PHE A 107 -19.45 16.56 -5.05
CA PHE A 107 -20.65 15.71 -5.20
C PHE A 107 -21.53 15.66 -3.93
N GLY A 108 -21.37 16.64 -3.02
CA GLY A 108 -22.20 16.75 -1.81
C GLY A 108 -21.84 15.77 -0.71
N ALA A 109 -20.71 15.06 -0.79
CA ALA A 109 -20.28 14.14 0.26
C ALA A 109 -19.50 14.86 1.36
N THR A 110 -19.51 14.27 2.56
CA THR A 110 -18.61 14.64 3.67
C THR A 110 -17.47 13.64 3.73
N ALA A 111 -16.27 14.10 4.08
CA ALA A 111 -15.12 13.24 4.17
C ALA A 111 -14.32 13.53 5.44
N THR A 112 -13.75 12.46 6.02
CA THR A 112 -12.86 12.50 7.18
C THR A 112 -11.66 11.60 6.93
N THR A 113 -10.53 11.92 7.55
CA THR A 113 -9.33 11.07 7.58
C THR A 113 -9.21 10.41 8.96
N HIS A 114 -8.64 9.22 9.01
CA HIS A 114 -8.35 8.52 10.25
C HIS A 114 -7.22 7.51 10.04
N GLY A 115 -6.59 7.05 11.13
CA GLY A 115 -5.52 6.04 11.08
C GLY A 115 -4.25 6.54 10.40
N GLU A 116 -3.98 7.83 10.51
CA GLU A 116 -2.81 8.46 9.90
C GLU A 116 -1.52 8.03 10.61
N TYR A 117 -0.48 7.79 9.83
CA TYR A 117 0.88 7.59 10.30
C TYR A 117 1.88 8.28 9.36
N PRO A 118 3.07 8.67 9.87
CA PRO A 118 4.07 9.37 9.07
C PRO A 118 4.61 8.48 7.94
N ALA A 119 5.08 9.10 6.87
CA ALA A 119 5.83 8.41 5.85
C ALA A 119 7.24 8.06 6.36
N TRP A 120 7.76 6.91 5.92
CA TRP A 120 9.17 6.58 6.10
C TRP A 120 9.93 6.91 4.82
N GLU A 121 10.44 8.14 4.77
CA GLU A 121 11.13 8.63 3.60
C GLU A 121 12.53 8.00 3.49
N PHE A 122 12.91 7.63 2.26
CA PHE A 122 14.23 7.09 1.99
C PHE A 122 15.32 8.13 2.29
N LYS A 123 16.28 7.79 3.14
CA LYS A 123 17.47 8.60 3.41
C LYS A 123 18.60 8.22 2.44
N LYS A 124 19.14 9.20 1.73
CA LYS A 124 20.29 8.99 0.82
C LYS A 124 21.54 8.54 1.56
N THR A 125 21.78 9.09 2.75
CA THR A 125 22.88 8.72 3.64
C THR A 125 22.34 8.05 4.89
N SER A 126 22.88 6.91 5.26
CA SER A 126 22.51 6.13 6.45
C SER A 126 23.70 5.32 6.92
N THR A 127 24.27 5.71 8.04
CA THR A 127 25.39 4.98 8.68
C THR A 127 24.95 3.57 9.06
N MET A 128 23.75 3.42 9.59
CA MET A 128 23.19 2.13 9.94
C MET A 128 23.16 1.20 8.72
N ARG A 129 22.58 1.64 7.61
CA ARG A 129 22.50 0.85 6.38
C ARG A 129 23.88 0.48 5.83
N ASP A 130 24.81 1.45 5.81
CA ASP A 130 26.13 1.25 5.25
C ASP A 130 26.92 0.23 6.10
N THR A 131 26.86 0.34 7.44
CA THR A 131 27.41 -0.67 8.38
C THR A 131 26.80 -2.05 8.15
N MET A 132 25.48 -2.14 7.98
CA MET A 132 24.80 -3.41 7.72
C MET A 132 25.23 -4.05 6.40
N VAL A 133 25.44 -3.27 5.34
CA VAL A 133 25.93 -3.78 4.06
C VAL A 133 27.30 -4.43 4.22
N GLU A 134 28.22 -3.81 4.96
CA GLU A 134 29.54 -4.35 5.21
C GLU A 134 29.47 -5.63 6.05
N VAL A 135 28.74 -5.61 7.17
CA VAL A 135 28.58 -6.78 8.06
C VAL A 135 27.95 -7.96 7.32
N PHE A 136 26.94 -7.71 6.49
CA PHE A 136 26.30 -8.77 5.72
C PHE A 136 27.25 -9.44 4.73
N ARG A 137 28.08 -8.64 4.03
CA ARG A 137 29.11 -9.15 3.12
C ARG A 137 30.12 -10.02 3.85
N GLU A 138 30.58 -9.58 5.03
CA GLU A 138 31.55 -10.33 5.85
C GLU A 138 30.98 -11.66 6.36
N LEU A 139 29.71 -11.66 6.80
CA LEU A 139 29.09 -12.87 7.36
C LEU A 139 28.71 -13.90 6.32
N PHE A 140 28.26 -13.46 5.15
CA PHE A 140 27.59 -14.34 4.20
C PHE A 140 28.29 -14.43 2.84
N ASP A 141 29.36 -13.65 2.61
CA ASP A 141 30.04 -13.53 1.32
C ASP A 141 29.07 -13.23 0.16
N LYS A 142 28.11 -12.33 0.44
CA LYS A 142 27.03 -11.92 -0.50
C LYS A 142 26.76 -10.43 -0.38
N GLU A 143 26.25 -9.85 -1.47
CA GLU A 143 25.78 -8.47 -1.44
C GLU A 143 24.40 -8.38 -0.78
N LEU A 144 24.26 -7.44 0.16
CA LEU A 144 22.98 -7.13 0.77
C LEU A 144 22.12 -6.33 -0.22
N VAL A 145 20.91 -6.81 -0.48
CA VAL A 145 19.96 -6.07 -1.32
C VAL A 145 19.27 -5.00 -0.46
N VAL A 146 19.60 -3.74 -0.73
CA VAL A 146 18.92 -2.58 -0.13
C VAL A 146 17.72 -2.22 -0.98
N THR A 147 16.56 -2.26 -0.38
CA THR A 147 15.29 -1.95 -1.07
C THR A 147 14.39 -1.07 -0.20
N ALA A 148 13.34 -0.58 -0.79
CA ALA A 148 12.24 0.05 -0.08
C ALA A 148 10.93 -0.61 -0.47
N VAL A 149 9.98 -0.63 0.44
CA VAL A 149 8.66 -1.23 0.22
C VAL A 149 7.56 -0.19 0.34
N HIS A 150 6.51 -0.34 -0.45
CA HIS A 150 5.33 0.51 -0.39
C HIS A 150 4.35 -0.02 0.69
N ALA A 151 4.82 -0.02 1.94
CA ALA A 151 4.07 -0.53 3.10
C ALA A 151 4.28 0.37 4.31
N GLY A 152 3.32 0.33 5.25
CA GLY A 152 3.48 0.95 6.57
C GLY A 152 4.34 0.04 7.45
N LEU A 153 5.41 0.59 8.02
CA LEU A 153 6.29 -0.10 8.95
C LEU A 153 6.46 0.75 10.22
N GLU A 154 6.83 0.10 11.32
CA GLU A 154 7.09 0.75 12.61
C GLU A 154 8.17 1.83 12.51
N CYS A 155 9.14 1.65 11.62
CA CYS A 155 10.18 2.64 11.34
C CYS A 155 9.62 4.01 10.93
N ALA A 156 8.47 4.03 10.25
CA ALA A 156 7.77 5.27 9.91
C ALA A 156 7.32 6.03 11.17
N VAL A 157 6.75 5.31 12.14
CA VAL A 157 6.26 5.88 13.40
C VAL A 157 7.43 6.39 14.24
N PHE A 158 8.51 5.62 14.32
CA PHE A 158 9.73 6.04 15.05
C PHE A 158 10.37 7.26 14.40
N SER A 159 10.54 7.25 13.08
CA SER A 159 11.12 8.39 12.35
C SER A 159 10.27 9.67 12.44
N GLY A 160 8.94 9.52 12.53
CA GLY A 160 8.04 10.65 12.73
C GLY A 160 8.11 11.27 14.14
N LYS A 161 8.54 10.49 15.15
CA LYS A 161 8.66 10.94 16.55
C LYS A 161 10.07 11.34 16.94
N MET A 162 11.07 10.74 16.34
CA MET A 162 12.49 10.92 16.66
C MET A 162 13.17 11.62 15.49
N LYS A 163 13.48 12.90 15.69
CA LYS A 163 14.19 13.69 14.68
C LYS A 163 15.53 13.04 14.34
N ASP A 164 15.84 12.99 13.05
CA ASP A 164 17.11 12.49 12.51
C ASP A 164 17.41 11.01 12.77
N LEU A 165 16.42 10.25 13.27
CA LEU A 165 16.59 8.82 13.47
C LEU A 165 17.07 8.15 12.17
N ASP A 166 18.17 7.40 12.27
CA ASP A 166 18.63 6.50 11.23
C ASP A 166 18.16 5.08 11.58
N CYS A 167 17.29 4.53 10.76
CA CYS A 167 16.69 3.22 11.01
C CYS A 167 16.56 2.40 9.73
N VAL A 168 16.71 1.10 9.89
CA VAL A 168 16.59 0.08 8.85
C VAL A 168 15.66 -1.02 9.36
N SER A 169 14.82 -1.57 8.49
CA SER A 169 13.99 -2.73 8.79
C SER A 169 14.62 -3.98 8.20
N ILE A 170 14.76 -5.01 9.00
CA ILE A 170 15.23 -6.35 8.63
C ILE A 170 14.32 -7.40 9.23
N GLY A 171 14.32 -8.58 8.66
CA GLY A 171 13.58 -9.71 9.21
C GLY A 171 13.97 -11.04 8.56
N PRO A 172 13.58 -12.16 9.16
CA PRO A 172 13.76 -13.49 8.60
C PRO A 172 12.83 -13.72 7.40
N ASP A 173 13.12 -14.79 6.64
CA ASP A 173 12.28 -15.22 5.53
C ASP A 173 10.92 -15.71 6.04
N MET A 174 9.85 -15.10 5.54
CA MET A 174 8.47 -15.42 5.87
C MET A 174 7.69 -15.73 4.59
N ASN A 175 6.75 -16.65 4.70
CA ASN A 175 5.84 -17.02 3.62
C ASN A 175 4.40 -17.00 4.09
N GLY A 176 3.46 -16.67 3.20
CA GLY A 176 2.04 -16.61 3.50
C GLY A 176 1.68 -15.51 4.51
N ILE A 177 2.41 -14.41 4.53
CA ILE A 177 2.19 -13.28 5.44
C ILE A 177 0.74 -12.82 5.35
N HIS A 178 0.11 -12.57 6.51
CA HIS A 178 -1.30 -12.18 6.65
C HIS A 178 -2.30 -13.28 6.26
N SER A 179 -1.87 -14.54 6.28
CA SER A 179 -2.76 -15.68 6.05
C SER A 179 -2.67 -16.74 7.18
N PRO A 180 -3.65 -17.65 7.29
CA PRO A 180 -3.55 -18.77 8.24
C PRO A 180 -2.37 -19.72 7.99
N GLU A 181 -1.78 -19.70 6.79
CA GLU A 181 -0.61 -20.48 6.39
C GLU A 181 0.70 -19.75 6.61
N GLU A 182 0.71 -18.64 7.35
CA GLU A 182 1.92 -17.89 7.65
C GLU A 182 3.00 -18.75 8.31
N ARG A 183 4.20 -18.72 7.75
CA ARG A 183 5.34 -19.53 8.17
C ARG A 183 6.62 -18.69 8.20
N LEU A 184 7.44 -18.95 9.21
CA LEU A 184 8.77 -18.35 9.38
C LEU A 184 9.84 -19.43 9.20
N SER A 185 10.90 -19.12 8.47
CA SER A 185 12.07 -19.99 8.33
C SER A 185 12.95 -19.90 9.59
N ILE A 186 13.04 -20.98 10.37
CA ILE A 186 13.84 -21.06 11.59
C ILE A 186 15.32 -20.79 11.31
N SER A 187 15.86 -21.35 10.23
CA SER A 187 17.26 -21.14 9.84
C SER A 187 17.54 -19.69 9.41
N SER A 188 16.57 -19.01 8.77
CA SER A 188 16.75 -17.60 8.44
C SER A 188 16.62 -16.71 9.67
N ALA A 189 15.82 -17.08 10.67
CA ALA A 189 15.74 -16.37 11.94
C ALA A 189 17.07 -16.41 12.67
N ALA A 190 17.75 -17.55 12.70
CA ALA A 190 19.09 -17.66 13.27
C ALA A 190 20.11 -16.76 12.53
N ARG A 191 20.13 -16.79 11.20
CA ARG A 191 21.00 -15.89 10.41
C ARG A 191 20.71 -14.42 10.65
N THR A 192 19.43 -14.05 10.75
CA THR A 192 19.02 -12.67 11.03
C THR A 192 19.49 -12.23 12.42
N TRP A 193 19.45 -13.13 13.40
CA TRP A 193 19.96 -12.88 14.74
C TRP A 193 21.48 -12.62 14.73
N ASP A 194 22.26 -13.49 14.10
CA ASP A 194 23.70 -13.34 13.99
C ASP A 194 24.07 -12.02 13.30
N PHE A 195 23.35 -11.69 12.23
CA PHE A 195 23.52 -10.45 11.49
C PHE A 195 23.19 -9.22 12.37
N LEU A 196 22.12 -9.27 13.13
CA LEU A 196 21.76 -8.19 14.07
C LEU A 196 22.83 -7.98 15.12
N VAL A 197 23.27 -9.06 15.79
CA VAL A 197 24.30 -9.00 16.85
C VAL A 197 25.59 -8.39 16.29
N ARG A 198 26.07 -8.89 15.16
CA ARG A 198 27.31 -8.37 14.55
C ARG A 198 27.21 -6.93 14.10
N THR A 199 26.01 -6.51 13.63
CA THR A 199 25.77 -5.11 13.32
C THR A 199 25.85 -4.23 14.56
N LEU A 200 25.22 -4.64 15.66
CA LEU A 200 25.23 -3.89 16.92
C LEU A 200 26.63 -3.81 17.56
N GLU A 201 27.47 -4.84 17.41
CA GLU A 201 28.87 -4.82 17.87
C GLU A 201 29.75 -3.81 17.10
N ARG A 202 29.32 -3.41 15.89
CA ARG A 202 30.08 -2.50 15.02
C ARG A 202 29.61 -1.05 15.09
N LEU A 203 28.41 -0.78 15.57
CA LEU A 203 27.86 0.57 15.76
C LEU A 203 28.37 1.23 17.03
#